data_8fd3e9907058b39e940c026cbc0437ef
#
_entry.id   8fd3e9907058b39e940c026cbc0437ef
#
_cell.length_a   1.000
_cell.length_b   1.000
_cell.length_c   1.000
_cell.angle_alpha   90.00
_cell.angle_beta   90.00
_cell.angle_gamma   90.00
#
_symmetry.space_group_name_H-M   'P 1'
#
loop_
_entity.id
_entity.type
_entity.pdbx_description
1 polymer ?
#
loop_
_entity_poly.entity_id
_entity_poly.type
_entity_poly.pdbx_seq_one_letter_code
_entity_poly.pdbx_strand_id
1 'polypeptide(L)'
;MEHKLFWCKVNKFYLNKRIAHLQTTKQDADDIFLVATCVVTDRAKSKWVKEILDHLHQDKRVYIAGCGSMNRGEAMDRSVFFGLYPELFPYEEKIVLLAEDPDQDPRNFSSGLKTPGQKLRTKNYIIIQNWCDNYCSFCLTIFKRGGHRNRPLEEIIAEINQVEAEGGKEVVITGINLAAWWASDTRKSEESRFSYLLEEILKQTTIPRIRISSIDPQYLTDHFFQVVSNPRFVPHFHFSIQSFSDPILKAMNRGYLSDKLDEVLTKIRRLDRPDQDQISIWADIISSFPWETEQDFQITCDAVQKYGITKLHAFPFSDHHKAEKIPASLLPDQIPQEIRKERNRRLIEIGEEVRDRFVESHYGKTMQVLIEEVKNGKSKGRTQNYIQVQIPWEYEKWSIVDVVLDEKNCIY
;
A
#
# COMPACT_ATOMS: atom_id res chain seq x y z
N MET A 1 18.71 -6.95 17.36
CA MET A 1 18.27 -7.13 15.98
C MET A 1 17.73 -5.82 15.42
N GLU A 2 18.34 -5.32 14.37
CA GLU A 2 17.87 -4.16 13.60
C GLU A 2 16.97 -4.61 12.45
N HIS A 3 16.05 -3.76 12.02
CA HIS A 3 15.17 -4.09 10.90
C HIS A 3 14.75 -2.87 10.09
N LYS A 4 14.52 -3.06 8.79
CA LYS A 4 14.05 -2.03 7.87
C LYS A 4 12.99 -2.56 6.89
N LEU A 5 12.00 -1.73 6.63
CA LEU A 5 10.92 -2.02 5.70
C LEU A 5 10.97 -1.05 4.50
N PHE A 6 10.91 -1.60 3.30
CA PHE A 6 10.75 -0.83 2.07
C PHE A 6 9.32 -0.91 1.52
N TRP A 7 8.53 0.13 1.77
CA TRP A 7 7.27 0.57 1.13
C TRP A 7 6.04 -0.36 1.06
N CYS A 8 5.99 -1.57 1.59
CA CYS A 8 4.83 -2.43 1.42
C CYS A 8 4.11 -2.76 2.74
N LYS A 9 2.79 -2.48 2.81
CA LYS A 9 1.97 -2.79 4.01
C LYS A 9 1.91 -4.29 4.28
N VAL A 10 1.82 -5.12 3.23
CA VAL A 10 1.85 -6.59 3.32
C VAL A 10 3.22 -7.06 3.81
N ASN A 11 4.32 -6.54 3.26
CA ASN A 11 5.66 -6.83 3.76
C ASN A 11 5.84 -6.42 5.23
N LYS A 12 5.19 -5.33 5.67
CA LYS A 12 5.24 -4.90 7.07
C LYS A 12 4.61 -5.91 8.03
N PHE A 13 3.50 -6.51 7.62
CA PHE A 13 2.86 -7.57 8.39
C PHE A 13 3.80 -8.78 8.55
N TYR A 14 4.31 -9.31 7.45
CA TYR A 14 5.21 -10.46 7.49
C TYR A 14 6.55 -10.16 8.19
N LEU A 15 7.08 -8.94 8.04
CA LEU A 15 8.27 -8.51 8.75
C LEU A 15 8.07 -8.57 10.28
N ASN A 16 6.94 -8.09 10.77
CA ASN A 16 6.63 -8.14 12.20
C ASN A 16 6.52 -9.58 12.72
N LYS A 17 5.86 -10.47 11.96
CA LYS A 17 5.76 -11.90 12.30
C LYS A 17 7.15 -12.54 12.39
N ARG A 18 8.06 -12.21 11.47
CA ARG A 18 9.43 -12.71 11.47
C ARG A 18 10.28 -12.16 12.61
N ILE A 19 10.13 -10.88 12.95
CA ILE A 19 10.82 -10.29 14.10
C ILE A 19 10.48 -11.08 15.35
N ALA A 20 9.19 -11.34 15.58
CA ALA A 20 8.75 -12.12 16.73
C ALA A 20 9.34 -13.54 16.73
N HIS A 21 9.30 -14.23 15.59
CA HIS A 21 9.87 -15.58 15.45
C HIS A 21 11.38 -15.61 15.69
N LEU A 22 12.14 -14.69 15.09
CA LEU A 22 13.60 -14.64 15.26
C LEU A 22 14.02 -14.29 16.70
N GLN A 23 13.25 -13.44 17.39
CA GLN A 23 13.51 -13.09 18.78
C GLN A 23 13.30 -14.29 19.73
N THR A 24 12.40 -15.22 19.39
CA THR A 24 12.13 -16.41 20.20
C THR A 24 13.07 -17.58 19.91
N THR A 25 13.64 -17.64 18.69
CA THR A 25 14.37 -18.83 18.22
C THR A 25 15.89 -18.67 18.17
N LYS A 26 16.43 -17.43 18.23
CA LYS A 26 17.88 -17.17 18.07
C LYS A 26 18.48 -16.44 19.26
N GLN A 27 19.59 -17.01 19.81
CA GLN A 27 20.35 -16.44 20.93
C GLN A 27 21.17 -15.20 20.54
N ASP A 28 21.58 -15.05 19.25
CA ASP A 28 22.42 -13.95 18.73
C ASP A 28 21.63 -12.94 17.90
N ALA A 29 20.45 -12.53 18.38
CA ALA A 29 19.56 -11.65 17.63
C ALA A 29 20.17 -10.25 17.37
N ASP A 30 21.13 -9.79 18.16
CA ASP A 30 21.69 -8.43 18.04
C ASP A 30 22.59 -8.24 16.82
N ASP A 31 23.20 -9.31 16.29
CA ASP A 31 24.03 -9.29 15.09
C ASP A 31 23.24 -9.48 13.78
N ILE A 32 21.91 -9.49 13.87
CA ILE A 32 21.03 -9.69 12.71
C ILE A 32 20.45 -8.36 12.24
N PHE A 33 20.55 -8.10 10.93
CA PHE A 33 19.75 -7.11 10.22
C PHE A 33 18.68 -7.79 9.37
N LEU A 34 17.42 -7.52 9.65
CA LEU A 34 16.28 -8.05 8.90
C LEU A 34 15.70 -6.97 7.99
N VAL A 35 15.68 -7.23 6.67
CA VAL A 35 15.16 -6.29 5.68
C VAL A 35 13.99 -6.90 4.89
N ALA A 36 12.91 -6.15 4.75
CA ALA A 36 11.81 -6.47 3.84
C ALA A 36 11.90 -5.60 2.58
N THR A 37 12.22 -6.23 1.47
CA THR A 37 12.57 -5.61 0.19
C THR A 37 11.35 -5.36 -0.70
N CYS A 38 11.48 -4.37 -1.59
CA CYS A 38 10.47 -4.02 -2.59
C CYS A 38 11.09 -3.95 -3.99
N VAL A 39 10.37 -4.45 -5.01
CA VAL A 39 10.83 -4.47 -6.40
C VAL A 39 9.98 -3.62 -7.34
N VAL A 40 9.12 -2.77 -6.80
CA VAL A 40 8.19 -1.96 -7.60
C VAL A 40 8.90 -1.01 -8.56
N THR A 41 10.12 -0.54 -8.20
CA THR A 41 10.97 0.29 -9.08
C THR A 41 12.44 -0.06 -8.91
N ASP A 42 13.27 0.23 -9.92
CA ASP A 42 14.74 0.08 -9.81
C ASP A 42 15.33 0.98 -8.71
N ARG A 43 14.74 2.16 -8.49
CA ARG A 43 15.11 3.04 -7.36
C ARG A 43 14.87 2.37 -6.00
N ALA A 44 13.78 1.62 -5.86
CA ALA A 44 13.54 0.85 -4.63
C ALA A 44 14.57 -0.25 -4.45
N LYS A 45 14.93 -0.98 -5.53
CA LYS A 45 15.99 -1.99 -5.53
C LYS A 45 17.33 -1.40 -5.10
N SER A 46 17.76 -0.32 -5.72
CA SER A 46 19.05 0.33 -5.40
C SER A 46 19.12 0.79 -3.94
N LYS A 47 18.00 1.28 -3.38
CA LYS A 47 17.96 1.73 -1.99
C LYS A 47 18.18 0.59 -0.99
N TRP A 48 17.48 -0.53 -1.15
CA TRP A 48 17.62 -1.61 -0.19
C TRP A 48 18.92 -2.39 -0.37
N VAL A 49 19.47 -2.48 -1.60
CA VAL A 49 20.81 -3.04 -1.83
C VAL A 49 21.87 -2.23 -1.09
N LYS A 50 21.83 -0.90 -1.20
CA LYS A 50 22.73 -0.03 -0.45
C LYS A 50 22.62 -0.25 1.07
N GLU A 51 21.40 -0.30 1.59
CA GLU A 51 21.18 -0.54 3.02
C GLU A 51 21.74 -1.88 3.50
N ILE A 52 21.59 -2.93 2.69
CA ILE A 52 22.17 -4.24 2.97
C ILE A 52 23.69 -4.16 3.03
N LEU A 53 24.33 -3.52 2.05
CA LEU A 53 25.78 -3.35 2.02
C LEU A 53 26.30 -2.59 3.24
N ASP A 54 25.62 -1.52 3.65
CA ASP A 54 25.97 -0.74 4.84
C ASP A 54 25.99 -1.60 6.12
N HIS A 55 25.07 -2.58 6.26
CA HIS A 55 25.04 -3.49 7.41
C HIS A 55 26.04 -4.66 7.27
N LEU A 56 26.27 -5.17 6.06
CA LEU A 56 27.31 -6.19 5.82
C LEU A 56 28.71 -5.66 6.12
N HIS A 57 28.97 -4.39 5.83
CA HIS A 57 30.24 -3.72 6.20
C HIS A 57 30.40 -3.55 7.72
N GLN A 58 29.32 -3.58 8.50
CA GLN A 58 29.32 -3.61 9.96
C GLN A 58 29.39 -5.03 10.53
N ASP A 59 29.74 -6.01 9.71
CA ASP A 59 29.88 -7.44 10.04
C ASP A 59 28.58 -8.14 10.45
N LYS A 60 27.40 -7.56 10.16
CA LYS A 60 26.09 -8.15 10.48
C LYS A 60 25.71 -9.27 9.52
N ARG A 61 24.94 -10.24 10.03
CA ARG A 61 24.19 -11.19 9.20
C ARG A 61 22.92 -10.53 8.68
N VAL A 62 22.63 -10.68 7.38
CA VAL A 62 21.47 -10.04 6.75
C VAL A 62 20.44 -11.08 6.34
N TYR A 63 19.23 -10.90 6.85
CA TYR A 63 18.06 -11.72 6.51
C TYR A 63 17.18 -10.91 5.56
N ILE A 64 17.02 -11.40 4.32
CA ILE A 64 16.30 -10.70 3.27
C ILE A 64 14.94 -11.35 3.03
N ALA A 65 13.87 -10.60 3.28
CA ALA A 65 12.49 -10.96 3.01
C ALA A 65 11.86 -10.04 1.96
N GLY A 66 10.66 -10.37 1.51
CA GLY A 66 9.89 -9.56 0.56
C GLY A 66 10.22 -9.83 -0.90
N CYS A 67 9.64 -9.04 -1.79
CA CYS A 67 9.65 -9.33 -3.22
C CYS A 67 11.05 -9.40 -3.87
N GLY A 68 12.07 -8.78 -3.27
CA GLY A 68 13.44 -8.82 -3.81
C GLY A 68 14.16 -10.15 -3.64
N SER A 69 13.72 -10.98 -2.69
CA SER A 69 14.32 -12.29 -2.39
C SER A 69 13.39 -13.47 -2.66
N MET A 70 12.24 -13.24 -3.31
CA MET A 70 11.23 -14.25 -3.56
C MET A 70 11.01 -14.54 -5.04
N ASN A 71 10.60 -15.78 -5.31
CA ASN A 71 10.05 -16.22 -6.58
C ASN A 71 8.80 -17.07 -6.27
N ARG A 72 7.62 -16.66 -6.76
CA ARG A 72 6.33 -17.32 -6.53
C ARG A 72 6.02 -17.59 -5.04
N GLY A 73 6.44 -16.69 -4.15
CA GLY A 73 6.22 -16.78 -2.70
C GLY A 73 7.26 -17.59 -1.92
N GLU A 74 8.12 -18.32 -2.60
CA GLU A 74 9.23 -19.06 -2.01
C GLU A 74 10.52 -18.22 -2.00
N ALA A 75 11.49 -18.61 -1.17
CA ALA A 75 12.81 -18.02 -1.23
C ALA A 75 13.43 -18.27 -2.61
N MET A 76 14.00 -17.24 -3.20
CA MET A 76 14.68 -17.32 -4.48
C MET A 76 15.91 -18.26 -4.39
N ASP A 77 16.20 -18.99 -5.45
CA ASP A 77 17.47 -19.70 -5.57
C ASP A 77 18.64 -18.73 -5.42
N ARG A 78 19.66 -19.12 -4.66
CA ARG A 78 20.80 -18.26 -4.33
C ARG A 78 21.57 -17.83 -5.58
N SER A 79 21.75 -18.72 -6.54
CA SER A 79 22.47 -18.40 -7.79
C SER A 79 21.72 -17.37 -8.61
N VAL A 80 20.38 -17.46 -8.66
CA VAL A 80 19.51 -16.47 -9.31
C VAL A 80 19.57 -15.14 -8.56
N PHE A 81 19.46 -15.15 -7.24
CA PHE A 81 19.52 -13.94 -6.43
C PHE A 81 20.83 -13.17 -6.63
N PHE A 82 21.98 -13.85 -6.52
CA PHE A 82 23.27 -13.19 -6.71
C PHE A 82 23.57 -12.84 -8.17
N GLY A 83 22.96 -13.52 -9.14
CA GLY A 83 22.95 -13.08 -10.54
C GLY A 83 22.22 -11.76 -10.76
N LEU A 84 21.14 -11.51 -10.01
CA LEU A 84 20.39 -10.24 -10.01
C LEU A 84 21.08 -9.11 -9.24
N TYR A 85 21.81 -9.46 -8.18
CA TYR A 85 22.46 -8.53 -7.24
C TYR A 85 23.93 -8.93 -7.02
N PRO A 86 24.79 -8.85 -8.08
CA PRO A 86 26.18 -9.34 -8.01
C PRO A 86 27.02 -8.60 -6.97
N GLU A 87 26.68 -7.37 -6.64
CA GLU A 87 27.34 -6.59 -5.59
C GLU A 87 27.20 -7.21 -4.18
N LEU A 88 26.22 -8.08 -3.97
CA LEU A 88 26.00 -8.80 -2.69
C LEU A 88 26.73 -10.15 -2.64
N PHE A 89 27.21 -10.67 -3.77
CA PHE A 89 27.85 -11.98 -3.86
C PHE A 89 29.09 -12.13 -2.94
N PRO A 90 29.97 -11.12 -2.78
CA PRO A 90 31.13 -11.24 -1.87
C PRO A 90 30.74 -11.53 -0.40
N TYR A 91 29.48 -11.34 -0.02
CA TYR A 91 28.96 -11.52 1.32
C TYR A 91 27.94 -12.67 1.42
N GLU A 92 27.94 -13.58 0.46
CA GLU A 92 26.91 -14.63 0.35
C GLU A 92 26.72 -15.46 1.63
N GLU A 93 27.80 -15.74 2.35
CA GLU A 93 27.75 -16.52 3.61
C GLU A 93 27.01 -15.80 4.76
N LYS A 94 26.93 -14.47 4.71
CA LYS A 94 26.21 -13.65 5.69
C LYS A 94 24.77 -13.37 5.31
N ILE A 95 24.33 -13.78 4.11
CA ILE A 95 23.00 -13.50 3.57
C ILE A 95 22.11 -14.74 3.66
N VAL A 96 20.94 -14.56 4.27
CA VAL A 96 19.87 -15.56 4.33
C VAL A 96 18.64 -15.04 3.59
N LEU A 97 18.22 -15.76 2.55
CA LEU A 97 17.00 -15.47 1.80
C LEU A 97 15.80 -16.14 2.47
N LEU A 98 14.74 -15.40 2.67
CA LEU A 98 13.55 -15.86 3.36
C LEU A 98 12.35 -15.96 2.40
N ALA A 99 11.56 -17.04 2.53
CA ALA A 99 10.26 -17.19 1.90
C ALA A 99 9.25 -16.17 2.48
N GLU A 100 8.05 -16.02 1.92
CA GLU A 100 7.06 -15.05 2.40
C GLU A 100 6.54 -15.41 3.79
N ASP A 101 6.14 -16.67 4.00
CA ASP A 101 5.65 -17.15 5.30
C ASP A 101 6.74 -17.88 6.09
N PRO A 102 7.00 -17.51 7.36
CA PRO A 102 7.96 -18.23 8.20
C PRO A 102 7.55 -19.67 8.51
N ASP A 103 6.27 -20.00 8.50
CA ASP A 103 5.75 -21.33 8.81
C ASP A 103 5.73 -22.28 7.59
N GLN A 104 6.21 -21.82 6.45
CA GLN A 104 6.38 -22.55 5.19
C GLN A 104 5.15 -23.31 4.64
N ASP A 105 3.99 -23.24 5.27
CA ASP A 105 2.77 -23.77 4.66
C ASP A 105 2.10 -22.69 3.83
N PRO A 106 2.20 -22.77 2.50
CA PRO A 106 1.56 -21.81 1.62
C PRO A 106 0.02 -21.84 1.71
N ARG A 107 -0.56 -22.82 2.40
CA ARG A 107 -2.00 -22.93 2.63
C ARG A 107 -2.45 -22.28 3.94
N ASN A 108 -1.53 -22.14 4.89
CA ASN A 108 -1.81 -21.50 6.16
C ASN A 108 -1.55 -19.99 6.06
N PHE A 109 -2.58 -19.23 5.73
CA PHE A 109 -2.71 -17.86 6.23
C PHE A 109 -2.91 -17.98 7.75
N SER A 110 -1.96 -18.62 8.43
CA SER A 110 -2.09 -18.79 9.87
C SER A 110 -2.29 -17.42 10.47
N SER A 111 -3.36 -17.32 11.23
CA SER A 111 -3.87 -16.17 11.95
C SER A 111 -2.74 -15.22 12.29
N GLY A 112 -2.85 -13.98 11.82
CA GLY A 112 -1.94 -12.90 12.23
C GLY A 112 -2.11 -12.54 13.70
N LEU A 113 -2.49 -13.53 14.52
CA LEU A 113 -2.61 -13.42 15.97
C LEU A 113 -1.27 -12.93 16.49
N LYS A 114 -1.29 -11.73 17.05
CA LYS A 114 -0.13 -11.10 17.65
C LYS A 114 0.46 -12.04 18.68
N THR A 115 1.77 -12.15 18.69
CA THR A 115 2.46 -12.79 19.79
C THR A 115 2.13 -12.02 21.07
N PRO A 116 1.78 -12.70 22.19
CA PRO A 116 1.51 -12.02 23.45
C PRO A 116 2.65 -11.05 23.81
N GLY A 117 2.33 -9.80 24.15
CA GLY A 117 3.32 -8.76 24.45
C GLY A 117 3.65 -7.78 23.31
N GLN A 118 3.11 -7.92 22.12
CA GLN A 118 3.31 -6.96 21.03
C GLN A 118 2.53 -5.66 21.32
N LYS A 119 3.24 -4.52 21.47
CA LYS A 119 2.61 -3.21 21.73
C LYS A 119 1.65 -2.84 20.59
N LEU A 120 0.46 -2.38 20.97
CA LEU A 120 -0.53 -1.78 20.08
C LEU A 120 0.10 -0.71 19.19
N ARG A 121 -0.18 -0.79 17.90
CA ARG A 121 0.19 0.23 16.91
C ARG A 121 -1.02 1.03 16.54
N THR A 122 -0.85 2.29 16.15
CA THR A 122 -1.93 3.16 15.64
C THR A 122 -2.75 2.52 14.56
N LYS A 123 -2.04 1.89 13.63
CA LYS A 123 -2.62 1.26 12.45
C LYS A 123 -2.38 -0.23 12.52
N ASN A 124 -3.46 -0.94 12.80
CA ASN A 124 -3.44 -2.40 12.71
C ASN A 124 -3.79 -2.79 11.27
N TYR A 125 -2.80 -3.31 10.54
CA TYR A 125 -3.03 -3.81 9.18
C TYR A 125 -3.63 -5.21 9.25
N ILE A 126 -4.83 -5.36 8.70
CA ILE A 126 -5.55 -6.62 8.56
C ILE A 126 -5.38 -7.11 7.13
N ILE A 127 -4.58 -8.14 6.93
CA ILE A 127 -4.42 -8.73 5.60
C ILE A 127 -5.62 -9.62 5.33
N ILE A 128 -6.35 -9.32 4.27
CA ILE A 128 -7.51 -10.10 3.83
C ILE A 128 -7.19 -10.97 2.62
N GLN A 129 -6.18 -10.60 1.85
CA GLN A 129 -5.82 -11.22 0.59
C GLN A 129 -4.33 -11.03 0.32
N ASN A 130 -3.69 -12.02 -0.28
CA ASN A 130 -2.32 -11.93 -0.76
C ASN A 130 -2.22 -12.40 -2.21
N TRP A 131 -1.13 -11.95 -2.88
CA TRP A 131 -0.83 -12.23 -4.27
C TRP A 131 -1.82 -11.58 -5.26
N CYS A 132 -1.56 -11.72 -6.56
CA CYS A 132 -2.38 -11.09 -7.60
C CYS A 132 -2.16 -11.82 -8.92
N ASP A 133 -3.19 -12.01 -9.70
CA ASP A 133 -3.19 -12.61 -11.03
C ASP A 133 -3.85 -11.73 -12.10
N ASN A 134 -3.83 -10.40 -11.91
CA ASN A 134 -4.30 -9.44 -12.92
C ASN A 134 -3.34 -9.33 -14.13
N TYR A 135 -2.09 -9.80 -14.02
CA TYR A 135 -1.09 -9.76 -15.11
C TYR A 135 -0.88 -8.39 -15.74
N CYS A 136 -0.95 -7.31 -14.95
CA CYS A 136 -0.62 -5.98 -15.47
C CYS A 136 0.78 -5.97 -16.07
N SER A 137 0.94 -5.41 -17.26
CA SER A 137 2.18 -5.51 -18.05
C SER A 137 3.41 -4.84 -17.41
N PHE A 138 3.19 -3.92 -16.47
CA PHE A 138 4.24 -3.21 -15.72
C PHE A 138 4.61 -3.84 -14.38
N CYS A 139 3.96 -4.94 -13.96
CA CYS A 139 4.01 -5.40 -12.58
C CYS A 139 4.83 -6.67 -12.41
N LEU A 140 5.80 -6.64 -11.49
CA LEU A 140 6.58 -7.82 -11.07
C LEU A 140 5.90 -8.67 -10.00
N THR A 141 4.83 -8.19 -9.37
CA THR A 141 4.24 -8.83 -8.18
C THR A 141 3.82 -10.26 -8.43
N ILE A 142 3.24 -10.54 -9.60
CA ILE A 142 2.79 -11.89 -9.94
C ILE A 142 3.92 -12.90 -10.02
N PHE A 143 5.08 -12.49 -10.56
CA PHE A 143 6.25 -13.36 -10.67
C PHE A 143 6.90 -13.59 -9.29
N LYS A 144 6.77 -12.61 -8.39
CA LYS A 144 7.38 -12.67 -7.07
C LYS A 144 6.51 -13.37 -6.03
N ARG A 145 5.20 -13.11 -6.05
CA ARG A 145 4.30 -13.57 -5.00
C ARG A 145 3.48 -14.81 -5.38
N GLY A 146 3.22 -15.06 -6.66
CA GLY A 146 2.41 -16.19 -7.15
C GLY A 146 0.92 -15.84 -7.30
N GLY A 147 0.06 -16.86 -7.35
CA GLY A 147 -1.38 -16.75 -7.62
C GLY A 147 -2.19 -16.22 -6.43
N HIS A 148 -3.35 -15.67 -6.71
CA HIS A 148 -4.28 -15.08 -5.75
C HIS A 148 -4.67 -16.01 -4.59
N ARG A 149 -4.67 -15.49 -3.37
CA ARG A 149 -5.10 -16.20 -2.15
C ARG A 149 -5.93 -15.31 -1.25
N ASN A 150 -7.05 -15.85 -0.75
CA ASN A 150 -7.94 -15.18 0.17
C ASN A 150 -7.74 -15.70 1.58
N ARG A 151 -7.92 -14.83 2.54
CA ARG A 151 -8.01 -15.19 3.95
C ARG A 151 -9.47 -15.44 4.33
N PRO A 152 -9.78 -16.46 5.13
CA PRO A 152 -11.14 -16.71 5.59
C PRO A 152 -11.75 -15.56 6.36
N LEU A 153 -13.08 -15.34 6.19
CA LEU A 153 -13.82 -14.28 6.86
C LEU A 153 -13.68 -14.35 8.38
N GLU A 154 -13.83 -15.54 8.94
CA GLU A 154 -13.82 -15.80 10.39
C GLU A 154 -12.50 -15.38 11.03
N GLU A 155 -11.39 -15.63 10.35
CA GLU A 155 -10.06 -15.20 10.82
C GLU A 155 -9.87 -13.70 10.78
N ILE A 156 -10.41 -13.04 9.74
CA ILE A 156 -10.37 -11.58 9.59
C ILE A 156 -11.16 -10.92 10.73
N ILE A 157 -12.37 -11.41 10.98
CA ILE A 157 -13.24 -10.90 12.05
C ILE A 157 -12.60 -11.13 13.43
N ALA A 158 -12.06 -12.33 13.68
CA ALA A 158 -11.39 -12.64 14.94
C ALA A 158 -10.20 -11.71 15.22
N GLU A 159 -9.39 -11.41 14.19
CA GLU A 159 -8.26 -10.48 14.33
C GLU A 159 -8.73 -9.03 14.59
N ILE A 160 -9.78 -8.57 13.92
CA ILE A 160 -10.32 -7.22 14.17
C ILE A 160 -10.85 -7.12 15.60
N ASN A 161 -11.61 -8.11 16.06
CA ASN A 161 -12.14 -8.14 17.43
C ASN A 161 -11.01 -8.19 18.48
N GLN A 162 -9.93 -8.91 18.21
CA GLN A 162 -8.75 -8.89 19.07
C GLN A 162 -8.10 -7.50 19.13
N VAL A 163 -7.92 -6.83 17.99
CA VAL A 163 -7.40 -5.45 17.94
C VAL A 163 -8.26 -4.51 18.76
N GLU A 164 -9.57 -4.66 18.68
CA GLU A 164 -10.53 -3.86 19.42
C GLU A 164 -10.45 -4.12 20.94
N ALA A 165 -10.43 -5.39 21.35
CA ALA A 165 -10.27 -5.79 22.74
C ALA A 165 -8.96 -5.27 23.37
N GLU A 166 -7.92 -5.12 22.59
CA GLU A 166 -6.64 -4.52 22.97
C GLU A 166 -6.67 -2.96 22.98
N GLY A 167 -7.85 -2.33 22.75
CA GLY A 167 -8.03 -0.87 22.73
C GLY A 167 -7.69 -0.19 21.40
N GLY A 168 -7.50 -0.94 20.30
CA GLY A 168 -7.30 -0.39 18.97
C GLY A 168 -8.47 0.48 18.52
N LYS A 169 -8.18 1.60 17.85
CA LYS A 169 -9.18 2.57 17.39
C LYS A 169 -9.36 2.56 15.86
N GLU A 170 -8.39 2.06 15.11
CA GLU A 170 -8.44 1.98 13.66
C GLU A 170 -7.84 0.66 13.16
N VAL A 171 -8.48 0.04 12.18
CA VAL A 171 -7.91 -1.03 11.36
C VAL A 171 -7.76 -0.59 9.91
N VAL A 172 -6.73 -1.11 9.25
CA VAL A 172 -6.50 -0.88 7.82
C VAL A 172 -6.62 -2.21 7.09
N ILE A 173 -7.72 -2.39 6.38
CA ILE A 173 -7.93 -3.56 5.52
C ILE A 173 -6.94 -3.48 4.36
N THR A 174 -6.13 -4.52 4.17
CA THR A 174 -5.05 -4.51 3.20
C THR A 174 -4.88 -5.84 2.47
N GLY A 175 -4.26 -5.78 1.30
CA GLY A 175 -3.93 -6.91 0.44
C GLY A 175 -3.13 -6.43 -0.75
N ILE A 176 -2.76 -7.34 -1.64
CA ILE A 176 -2.09 -7.00 -2.91
C ILE A 176 -3.13 -6.62 -3.98
N ASN A 177 -4.22 -7.38 -4.06
CA ASN A 177 -5.41 -7.10 -4.88
C ASN A 177 -6.66 -7.30 -4.03
N LEU A 178 -6.80 -6.48 -2.99
CA LEU A 178 -7.77 -6.73 -1.92
C LEU A 178 -9.24 -6.70 -2.40
N ALA A 179 -9.54 -5.90 -3.42
CA ALA A 179 -10.90 -5.81 -3.95
C ALA A 179 -11.33 -7.06 -4.74
N ALA A 180 -10.39 -7.93 -5.12
CA ALA A 180 -10.67 -9.24 -5.70
C ALA A 180 -10.91 -10.34 -4.65
N TRP A 181 -11.09 -9.99 -3.37
CA TRP A 181 -11.29 -10.98 -2.31
C TRP A 181 -12.45 -11.93 -2.65
N TRP A 182 -12.14 -13.22 -2.65
CA TRP A 182 -13.04 -14.32 -2.97
C TRP A 182 -13.63 -14.31 -4.39
N ALA A 183 -13.00 -13.65 -5.35
CA ALA A 183 -13.31 -13.84 -6.75
C ALA A 183 -12.78 -15.21 -7.22
N SER A 184 -13.58 -16.02 -7.91
CA SER A 184 -13.15 -17.29 -8.46
C SER A 184 -12.23 -17.11 -9.68
N ASP A 185 -12.47 -16.04 -10.45
CA ASP A 185 -11.57 -15.53 -11.49
C ASP A 185 -11.36 -14.03 -11.22
N THR A 186 -10.12 -13.65 -10.90
CA THR A 186 -9.81 -12.26 -10.58
C THR A 186 -9.97 -11.30 -11.75
N ARG A 187 -10.17 -11.81 -12.98
CA ARG A 187 -10.53 -11.00 -14.14
C ARG A 187 -12.03 -10.75 -14.29
N LYS A 188 -12.85 -11.44 -13.47
CA LYS A 188 -14.30 -11.26 -13.42
C LYS A 188 -14.70 -10.49 -12.17
N SER A 189 -14.85 -9.18 -12.30
CA SER A 189 -15.18 -8.28 -11.18
C SER A 189 -16.50 -8.63 -10.47
N GLU A 190 -17.44 -9.20 -11.19
CA GLU A 190 -18.77 -9.55 -10.70
C GLU A 190 -18.75 -10.66 -9.63
N GLU A 191 -17.70 -11.48 -9.60
CA GLU A 191 -17.55 -12.57 -8.65
C GLU A 191 -16.90 -12.15 -7.32
N SER A 192 -16.41 -10.91 -7.23
CA SER A 192 -15.79 -10.41 -6.00
C SER A 192 -16.82 -10.32 -4.85
N ARG A 193 -16.45 -10.86 -3.71
CA ARG A 193 -17.20 -10.75 -2.46
C ARG A 193 -16.63 -9.69 -1.51
N PHE A 194 -15.84 -8.76 -2.02
CA PHE A 194 -15.22 -7.73 -1.20
C PHE A 194 -16.24 -6.86 -0.46
N SER A 195 -17.30 -6.44 -1.12
CA SER A 195 -18.37 -5.65 -0.50
C SER A 195 -19.08 -6.41 0.62
N TYR A 196 -19.30 -7.72 0.42
CA TYR A 196 -19.84 -8.60 1.46
C TYR A 196 -18.90 -8.70 2.66
N LEU A 197 -17.60 -8.87 2.46
CA LEU A 197 -16.62 -8.84 3.55
C LEU A 197 -16.72 -7.55 4.38
N LEU A 198 -16.77 -6.40 3.70
CA LEU A 198 -16.86 -5.09 4.37
C LEU A 198 -18.17 -4.96 5.19
N GLU A 199 -19.27 -5.47 4.65
CA GLU A 199 -20.55 -5.51 5.34
C GLU A 199 -20.51 -6.41 6.59
N GLU A 200 -19.89 -7.60 6.48
CA GLU A 200 -19.71 -8.50 7.62
C GLU A 200 -18.78 -7.93 8.69
N ILE A 201 -17.77 -7.16 8.32
CA ILE A 201 -16.93 -6.42 9.27
C ILE A 201 -17.79 -5.40 10.05
N LEU A 202 -18.71 -4.69 9.40
CA LEU A 202 -19.62 -3.77 10.07
C LEU A 202 -20.56 -4.50 11.04
N LYS A 203 -21.07 -5.68 10.67
CA LYS A 203 -22.01 -6.46 11.49
C LYS A 203 -21.37 -7.13 12.70
N GLN A 204 -20.14 -7.64 12.54
CA GLN A 204 -19.51 -8.53 13.52
C GLN A 204 -18.40 -7.88 14.34
N THR A 205 -18.14 -6.58 14.16
CA THR A 205 -17.16 -5.81 14.92
C THR A 205 -17.72 -4.45 15.31
N THR A 206 -17.13 -3.80 16.31
CA THR A 206 -17.51 -2.44 16.73
C THR A 206 -16.34 -1.46 16.57
N ILE A 207 -15.23 -1.89 15.94
CA ILE A 207 -14.04 -1.03 15.70
C ILE A 207 -14.47 0.34 15.14
N PRO A 208 -14.06 1.46 15.76
CA PRO A 208 -14.59 2.78 15.39
C PRO A 208 -14.22 3.24 13.99
N ARG A 209 -13.01 2.91 13.51
CA ARG A 209 -12.49 3.41 12.23
C ARG A 209 -11.98 2.27 11.37
N ILE A 210 -12.51 2.15 10.17
CA ILE A 210 -12.13 1.16 9.17
C ILE A 210 -11.56 1.91 7.98
N ARG A 211 -10.31 1.67 7.66
CA ARG A 211 -9.63 2.21 6.48
C ARG A 211 -9.39 1.11 5.47
N ILE A 212 -9.58 1.41 4.21
CA ILE A 212 -9.26 0.52 3.11
C ILE A 212 -7.93 0.99 2.50
N SER A 213 -7.00 0.07 2.24
CA SER A 213 -5.75 0.41 1.56
C SER A 213 -5.98 0.58 0.05
N SER A 214 -4.93 0.54 -0.78
CA SER A 214 -5.06 0.73 -2.22
C SER A 214 -6.01 -0.28 -2.86
N ILE A 215 -7.00 0.21 -3.63
CA ILE A 215 -8.09 -0.55 -4.22
C ILE A 215 -7.97 -0.52 -5.74
N ASP A 216 -8.19 -1.64 -6.40
CA ASP A 216 -8.37 -1.68 -7.85
C ASP A 216 -9.84 -1.31 -8.18
N PRO A 217 -10.09 -0.27 -9.00
CA PRO A 217 -11.44 0.18 -9.35
C PRO A 217 -12.31 -0.88 -10.04
N GLN A 218 -11.69 -1.86 -10.69
CA GLN A 218 -12.36 -2.91 -11.46
C GLN A 218 -13.46 -3.63 -10.68
N TYR A 219 -13.25 -3.85 -9.38
CA TYR A 219 -14.10 -4.73 -8.56
C TYR A 219 -15.19 -3.99 -7.79
N LEU A 220 -15.34 -2.67 -7.99
CA LEU A 220 -16.27 -1.88 -7.19
C LEU A 220 -17.68 -1.88 -7.81
N THR A 221 -18.64 -2.35 -7.00
CA THR A 221 -20.05 -2.47 -7.35
C THR A 221 -20.90 -1.45 -6.59
N ASP A 222 -22.17 -1.32 -6.93
CA ASP A 222 -23.11 -0.45 -6.17
C ASP A 222 -23.21 -0.83 -4.70
N HIS A 223 -23.15 -2.13 -4.39
CA HIS A 223 -23.11 -2.62 -3.01
C HIS A 223 -21.88 -2.10 -2.24
N PHE A 224 -20.72 -2.00 -2.89
CA PHE A 224 -19.55 -1.40 -2.26
C PHE A 224 -19.83 0.04 -1.80
N PHE A 225 -20.41 0.88 -2.67
CA PHE A 225 -20.69 2.28 -2.35
C PHE A 225 -21.70 2.41 -1.23
N GLN A 226 -22.73 1.54 -1.19
CA GLN A 226 -23.70 1.48 -0.10
C GLN A 226 -23.04 1.15 1.25
N VAL A 227 -22.16 0.14 1.26
CA VAL A 227 -21.47 -0.29 2.49
C VAL A 227 -20.51 0.79 3.01
N VAL A 228 -19.70 1.39 2.13
CA VAL A 228 -18.69 2.37 2.56
C VAL A 228 -19.25 3.77 2.85
N SER A 229 -20.55 4.01 2.63
CA SER A 229 -21.23 5.20 3.13
C SER A 229 -21.37 5.20 4.66
N ASN A 230 -21.24 4.04 5.32
CA ASN A 230 -21.24 3.95 6.78
C ASN A 230 -20.09 4.78 7.38
N PRO A 231 -20.33 5.66 8.39
CA PRO A 231 -19.30 6.56 8.93
C PRO A 231 -18.12 5.86 9.60
N ARG A 232 -18.23 4.58 9.95
CA ARG A 232 -17.07 3.79 10.42
C ARG A 232 -16.04 3.57 9.33
N PHE A 233 -16.40 3.58 8.04
CA PHE A 233 -15.42 3.70 6.95
C PHE A 233 -14.97 5.14 6.86
N VAL A 234 -13.68 5.36 7.07
CA VAL A 234 -13.11 6.72 7.01
C VAL A 234 -13.22 7.29 5.60
N PRO A 235 -13.49 8.60 5.44
CA PRO A 235 -13.68 9.25 4.13
C PRO A 235 -12.35 9.44 3.38
N HIS A 236 -11.67 8.33 3.14
CA HIS A 236 -10.39 8.28 2.44
C HIS A 236 -10.29 7.01 1.60
N PHE A 237 -10.15 7.16 0.29
CA PHE A 237 -9.99 6.07 -0.66
C PHE A 237 -8.72 6.24 -1.47
N HIS A 238 -7.96 5.18 -1.58
CA HIS A 238 -6.72 5.14 -2.36
C HIS A 238 -6.90 4.15 -3.51
N PHE A 239 -6.78 4.62 -4.75
CA PHE A 239 -7.01 3.82 -5.95
C PHE A 239 -5.71 3.56 -6.72
N SER A 240 -5.52 2.32 -7.17
CA SER A 240 -4.42 1.95 -8.08
C SER A 240 -4.84 2.18 -9.54
N ILE A 241 -5.02 3.44 -9.94
CA ILE A 241 -5.56 3.85 -11.25
C ILE A 241 -4.56 3.61 -12.37
N GLN A 242 -3.34 4.05 -12.20
CA GLN A 242 -2.18 3.98 -13.08
C GLN A 242 -2.20 4.97 -14.27
N SER A 243 -3.32 5.16 -14.98
CA SER A 243 -3.51 6.14 -16.06
C SER A 243 -5.00 6.43 -16.24
N PHE A 244 -5.34 7.53 -16.93
CA PHE A 244 -6.70 7.84 -17.36
C PHE A 244 -6.87 7.75 -18.88
N SER A 245 -5.81 7.42 -19.61
CA SER A 245 -5.85 7.22 -21.07
C SER A 245 -6.21 5.77 -21.41
N ASP A 246 -7.25 5.54 -22.20
CA ASP A 246 -7.70 4.22 -22.61
C ASP A 246 -6.65 3.43 -23.40
N PRO A 247 -5.91 4.00 -24.38
CA PRO A 247 -4.79 3.32 -25.01
C PRO A 247 -3.76 2.82 -24.01
N ILE A 248 -3.41 3.64 -23.01
CA ILE A 248 -2.42 3.30 -22.00
C ILE A 248 -2.96 2.25 -21.03
N LEU A 249 -4.21 2.36 -20.56
CA LEU A 249 -4.85 1.34 -19.72
C LEU A 249 -4.89 -0.03 -20.40
N LYS A 250 -5.21 -0.07 -21.71
CA LYS A 250 -5.16 -1.31 -22.51
C LYS A 250 -3.74 -1.87 -22.58
N ALA A 251 -2.75 -1.04 -22.88
CA ALA A 251 -1.35 -1.46 -22.95
C ALA A 251 -0.80 -1.92 -21.57
N MET A 252 -1.32 -1.36 -20.49
CA MET A 252 -1.05 -1.79 -19.12
C MET A 252 -1.76 -3.11 -18.75
N ASN A 253 -2.63 -3.65 -19.61
CA ASN A 253 -3.49 -4.81 -19.34
C ASN A 253 -4.37 -4.59 -18.09
N ARG A 254 -5.02 -3.40 -18.00
CA ARG A 254 -6.02 -3.14 -16.95
C ARG A 254 -7.37 -3.72 -17.35
N GLY A 255 -8.11 -4.28 -16.41
CA GLY A 255 -9.45 -4.85 -16.62
C GLY A 255 -10.56 -3.81 -16.72
N TYR A 256 -10.23 -2.54 -16.91
CA TYR A 256 -11.17 -1.41 -17.02
C TYR A 256 -10.58 -0.30 -17.89
N LEU A 257 -11.43 0.63 -18.29
CA LEU A 257 -11.10 1.84 -19.04
C LEU A 257 -11.56 3.10 -18.30
N SER A 258 -11.44 4.25 -18.94
CA SER A 258 -11.74 5.56 -18.36
C SER A 258 -13.21 5.72 -17.94
N ASP A 259 -14.15 5.06 -18.63
CA ASP A 259 -15.57 5.04 -18.29
C ASP A 259 -15.82 4.44 -16.90
N LYS A 260 -15.15 3.32 -16.55
CA LYS A 260 -15.23 2.74 -15.22
C LYS A 260 -14.60 3.64 -14.15
N LEU A 261 -13.52 4.34 -14.49
CA LEU A 261 -12.90 5.32 -13.59
C LEU A 261 -13.85 6.50 -13.34
N ASP A 262 -14.50 7.02 -14.38
CA ASP A 262 -15.50 8.11 -14.26
C ASP A 262 -16.66 7.67 -13.37
N GLU A 263 -17.21 6.48 -13.60
CA GLU A 263 -18.27 5.89 -12.75
C GLU A 263 -17.84 5.84 -11.27
N VAL A 264 -16.72 5.20 -10.99
CA VAL A 264 -16.23 4.95 -9.62
C VAL A 264 -15.92 6.26 -8.90
N LEU A 265 -15.16 7.17 -9.52
CA LEU A 265 -14.73 8.41 -8.89
C LEU A 265 -15.91 9.38 -8.70
N THR A 266 -16.87 9.38 -9.65
CA THR A 266 -18.10 10.16 -9.51
C THR A 266 -18.97 9.63 -8.37
N LYS A 267 -19.15 8.30 -8.27
CA LYS A 267 -19.89 7.70 -7.15
C LYS A 267 -19.23 7.98 -5.80
N ILE A 268 -17.91 7.88 -5.69
CA ILE A 268 -17.17 8.22 -4.47
C ILE A 268 -17.38 9.68 -4.09
N ARG A 269 -17.29 10.63 -5.03
CA ARG A 269 -17.51 12.06 -4.75
C ARG A 269 -18.92 12.39 -4.31
N ARG A 270 -19.89 11.57 -4.71
CA ARG A 270 -21.33 11.74 -4.39
C ARG A 270 -21.84 10.80 -3.30
N LEU A 271 -20.93 10.13 -2.57
CA LEU A 271 -21.33 9.30 -1.46
C LEU A 271 -22.15 10.11 -0.45
N ASP A 272 -23.38 9.65 -0.21
CA ASP A 272 -24.21 10.19 0.86
C ASP A 272 -23.73 9.62 2.19
N ARG A 273 -23.04 10.47 2.95
CA ARG A 273 -22.46 10.11 4.25
C ARG A 273 -23.11 10.88 5.37
N PRO A 274 -23.54 10.19 6.46
CA PRO A 274 -24.13 10.86 7.63
C PRO A 274 -23.20 11.88 8.30
N ASP A 275 -21.87 11.67 8.23
CA ASP A 275 -20.87 12.55 8.81
C ASP A 275 -20.54 13.78 7.94
N GLN A 276 -21.04 13.83 6.71
CA GLN A 276 -20.83 14.91 5.74
C GLN A 276 -19.36 15.28 5.50
N ASP A 277 -18.43 14.41 5.88
CA ASP A 277 -17.00 14.64 5.72
C ASP A 277 -16.61 14.60 4.25
N GLN A 278 -15.77 15.57 3.83
CA GLN A 278 -15.23 15.60 2.49
C GLN A 278 -14.25 14.43 2.28
N ILE A 279 -14.46 13.71 1.19
CA ILE A 279 -13.68 12.52 0.86
C ILE A 279 -12.34 12.89 0.25
N SER A 280 -11.26 12.36 0.83
CA SER A 280 -9.92 12.39 0.25
C SER A 280 -9.74 11.23 -0.72
N ILE A 281 -9.37 11.52 -1.96
CA ILE A 281 -9.04 10.51 -2.98
C ILE A 281 -7.55 10.54 -3.25
N TRP A 282 -6.90 9.40 -3.05
CA TRP A 282 -5.50 9.19 -3.42
C TRP A 282 -5.41 8.28 -4.63
N ALA A 283 -4.38 8.44 -5.44
CA ALA A 283 -4.15 7.60 -6.61
C ALA A 283 -2.68 7.25 -6.81
N ASP A 284 -2.43 6.01 -7.23
CA ASP A 284 -1.16 5.59 -7.82
C ASP A 284 -1.25 5.82 -9.34
N ILE A 285 -0.30 6.57 -9.90
CA ILE A 285 -0.22 6.89 -11.33
C ILE A 285 1.20 6.59 -11.82
N ILE A 286 1.27 5.90 -12.95
CA ILE A 286 2.52 5.67 -13.68
C ILE A 286 2.56 6.66 -14.84
N SER A 287 3.47 7.63 -14.79
CA SER A 287 3.73 8.53 -15.91
C SER A 287 4.75 7.94 -16.88
N SER A 288 4.62 8.31 -18.14
CA SER A 288 5.56 7.92 -19.19
C SER A 288 5.65 6.40 -19.39
N PHE A 289 4.50 5.73 -19.37
CA PHE A 289 4.40 4.35 -19.84
C PHE A 289 4.83 4.29 -21.34
N PRO A 290 5.43 3.19 -21.84
CA PRO A 290 5.75 3.08 -23.27
C PRO A 290 4.54 3.47 -24.15
N TRP A 291 4.78 4.21 -25.22
CA TRP A 291 3.80 4.82 -26.16
C TRP A 291 2.97 5.98 -25.61
N GLU A 292 3.02 6.31 -24.35
CA GLU A 292 2.25 7.42 -23.80
C GLU A 292 2.59 8.72 -24.56
N THR A 293 1.66 9.20 -25.36
CA THR A 293 1.77 10.51 -26.05
C THR A 293 1.64 11.65 -25.06
N GLU A 294 1.95 12.88 -25.47
CA GLU A 294 1.67 14.06 -24.63
C GLU A 294 0.17 14.26 -24.41
N GLN A 295 -0.66 13.89 -25.39
CA GLN A 295 -2.11 13.93 -25.23
C GLN A 295 -2.61 12.93 -24.18
N ASP A 296 -2.11 11.69 -24.17
CA ASP A 296 -2.45 10.68 -23.16
C ASP A 296 -2.07 11.15 -21.75
N PHE A 297 -0.88 11.76 -21.64
CA PHE A 297 -0.41 12.34 -20.39
C PHE A 297 -1.29 13.50 -19.93
N GLN A 298 -1.69 14.40 -20.85
CA GLN A 298 -2.57 15.53 -20.53
C GLN A 298 -3.95 15.07 -20.04
N ILE A 299 -4.54 14.03 -20.68
CA ILE A 299 -5.79 13.39 -20.19
C ILE A 299 -5.66 12.99 -18.71
N THR A 300 -4.53 12.42 -18.33
CA THR A 300 -4.27 12.03 -16.94
C THR A 300 -4.14 13.26 -16.02
N CYS A 301 -3.46 14.31 -16.45
CA CYS A 301 -3.34 15.57 -15.70
C CYS A 301 -4.70 16.23 -15.46
N ASP A 302 -5.53 16.33 -16.51
CA ASP A 302 -6.87 16.92 -16.44
C ASP A 302 -7.79 16.11 -15.50
N ALA A 303 -7.69 14.79 -15.53
CA ALA A 303 -8.45 13.90 -14.65
C ALA A 303 -8.08 14.09 -13.17
N VAL A 304 -6.80 14.31 -12.85
CA VAL A 304 -6.37 14.59 -11.47
C VAL A 304 -7.08 15.82 -10.93
N GLN A 305 -7.19 16.88 -11.71
CA GLN A 305 -7.93 18.09 -11.33
C GLN A 305 -9.44 17.87 -11.29
N LYS A 306 -10.00 17.25 -12.35
CA LYS A 306 -11.45 16.97 -12.48
C LYS A 306 -12.00 16.21 -11.29
N TYR A 307 -11.31 15.15 -10.88
CA TYR A 307 -11.77 14.29 -9.78
C TYR A 307 -11.25 14.75 -8.41
N GLY A 308 -10.45 15.81 -8.35
CA GLY A 308 -9.92 16.34 -7.09
C GLY A 308 -9.06 15.31 -6.35
N ILE A 309 -8.10 14.68 -7.04
CA ILE A 309 -7.22 13.68 -6.42
C ILE A 309 -6.26 14.39 -5.47
N THR A 310 -6.51 14.24 -4.17
CA THR A 310 -5.86 15.00 -3.09
C THR A 310 -4.44 14.53 -2.78
N LYS A 311 -4.05 13.36 -3.26
CA LYS A 311 -2.66 12.90 -3.20
C LYS A 311 -2.35 11.96 -4.35
N LEU A 312 -1.26 12.28 -5.03
CA LEU A 312 -0.69 11.41 -6.05
C LEU A 312 0.53 10.68 -5.52
N HIS A 313 0.55 9.39 -5.73
CA HIS A 313 1.77 8.62 -5.78
C HIS A 313 2.17 8.48 -7.26
N ALA A 314 2.83 9.51 -7.77
CA ALA A 314 3.30 9.55 -9.15
C ALA A 314 4.65 8.84 -9.26
N PHE A 315 4.72 7.88 -10.16
CA PHE A 315 5.93 7.12 -10.45
C PHE A 315 6.25 7.23 -11.94
N PRO A 316 7.48 7.63 -12.33
CA PRO A 316 7.89 7.43 -13.71
C PRO A 316 7.95 5.92 -13.98
N PHE A 317 7.56 5.51 -15.18
CA PHE A 317 7.64 4.10 -15.58
C PHE A 317 9.05 3.54 -15.31
N SER A 318 9.12 2.38 -14.67
CA SER A 318 10.36 1.65 -14.40
C SER A 318 10.42 0.41 -15.29
N ASP A 319 11.40 0.37 -16.16
CA ASP A 319 11.61 -0.70 -17.14
C ASP A 319 12.36 -1.93 -16.60
N HIS A 320 12.76 -1.89 -15.32
CA HIS A 320 13.43 -3.00 -14.64
C HIS A 320 14.68 -3.53 -15.38
N HIS A 321 15.52 -2.61 -15.88
CA HIS A 321 16.70 -2.92 -16.74
C HIS A 321 17.64 -4.02 -16.23
N LYS A 322 17.71 -4.22 -14.92
CA LYS A 322 18.80 -4.98 -14.32
C LYS A 322 18.54 -6.48 -14.17
N ALA A 323 17.53 -7.08 -14.78
CA ALA A 323 17.45 -8.52 -14.78
C ALA A 323 16.04 -9.14 -14.86
N GLU A 324 15.00 -8.47 -14.37
CA GLU A 324 13.64 -9.01 -14.35
C GLU A 324 12.80 -8.24 -15.34
N LYS A 325 12.77 -8.71 -16.59
CA LYS A 325 11.98 -8.06 -17.63
C LYS A 325 10.49 -8.29 -17.37
N ILE A 326 9.75 -7.20 -17.37
CA ILE A 326 8.27 -7.20 -17.40
C ILE A 326 7.81 -7.02 -18.86
N PRO A 327 6.57 -7.43 -19.21
CA PRO A 327 6.08 -7.27 -20.58
C PRO A 327 6.22 -5.85 -21.11
N ALA A 328 5.91 -4.83 -20.30
CA ALA A 328 6.01 -3.43 -20.70
C ALA A 328 7.45 -2.96 -21.01
N SER A 329 8.48 -3.59 -20.43
CA SER A 329 9.87 -3.23 -20.73
C SER A 329 10.33 -3.70 -22.13
N LEU A 330 9.55 -4.59 -22.74
CA LEU A 330 9.82 -5.11 -24.08
C LEU A 330 9.03 -4.36 -25.17
N LEU A 331 8.14 -3.45 -24.77
CA LEU A 331 7.40 -2.63 -25.73
C LEU A 331 8.34 -1.63 -26.42
N PRO A 332 8.13 -1.36 -27.74
CA PRO A 332 8.84 -0.27 -28.42
C PRO A 332 8.46 1.10 -27.84
N ASP A 333 9.08 2.15 -28.37
CA ASP A 333 8.76 3.54 -28.04
C ASP A 333 8.84 3.86 -26.53
N GLN A 334 9.94 3.40 -25.92
CA GLN A 334 10.28 3.75 -24.55
C GLN A 334 10.51 5.26 -24.43
N ILE A 335 9.86 5.87 -23.47
CA ILE A 335 9.93 7.33 -23.27
C ILE A 335 11.34 7.69 -22.71
N PRO A 336 12.03 8.69 -23.28
CA PRO A 336 13.33 9.17 -22.78
C PRO A 336 13.27 9.62 -21.31
N GLN A 337 14.38 9.44 -20.59
CA GLN A 337 14.45 9.69 -19.14
C GLN A 337 14.14 11.15 -18.78
N GLU A 338 14.53 12.10 -19.60
CA GLU A 338 14.29 13.53 -19.41
C GLU A 338 12.78 13.83 -19.44
N ILE A 339 12.08 13.24 -20.41
CA ILE A 339 10.62 13.38 -20.53
C ILE A 339 9.92 12.70 -19.35
N ARG A 340 10.39 11.49 -18.93
CA ARG A 340 9.85 10.81 -17.73
C ARG A 340 9.95 11.69 -16.48
N LYS A 341 11.10 12.34 -16.27
CA LYS A 341 11.31 13.24 -15.12
C LYS A 341 10.40 14.47 -15.20
N GLU A 342 10.29 15.08 -16.38
CA GLU A 342 9.50 16.29 -16.59
C GLU A 342 8.01 16.00 -16.38
N ARG A 343 7.46 14.96 -17.02
CA ARG A 343 6.06 14.57 -16.82
C ARG A 343 5.76 14.22 -15.37
N ASN A 344 6.66 13.49 -14.71
CA ASN A 344 6.45 13.13 -13.30
C ASN A 344 6.47 14.37 -12.39
N ARG A 345 7.33 15.36 -12.67
CA ARG A 345 7.35 16.65 -11.96
C ARG A 345 6.04 17.39 -12.12
N ARG A 346 5.57 17.60 -13.37
CA ARG A 346 4.29 18.26 -13.67
C ARG A 346 3.11 17.59 -12.97
N LEU A 347 3.06 16.26 -13.00
CA LEU A 347 2.00 15.50 -12.35
C LEU A 347 2.01 15.68 -10.82
N ILE A 348 3.20 15.72 -10.20
CA ILE A 348 3.33 15.99 -8.77
C ILE A 348 2.84 17.40 -8.44
N GLU A 349 3.25 18.42 -9.19
CA GLU A 349 2.84 19.81 -9.00
C GLU A 349 1.31 19.97 -9.07
N ILE A 350 0.67 19.40 -10.09
CA ILE A 350 -0.79 19.39 -10.20
C ILE A 350 -1.44 18.72 -8.98
N GLY A 351 -0.90 17.59 -8.53
CA GLY A 351 -1.39 16.87 -7.35
C GLY A 351 -1.23 17.69 -6.06
N GLU A 352 -0.15 18.46 -5.93
CA GLU A 352 0.10 19.36 -4.80
C GLU A 352 -0.92 20.51 -4.77
N GLU A 353 -1.20 21.16 -5.89
CA GLU A 353 -2.23 22.19 -5.99
C GLU A 353 -3.63 21.67 -5.58
N VAL A 354 -3.99 20.47 -6.02
CA VAL A 354 -5.27 19.84 -5.63
C VAL A 354 -5.30 19.55 -4.13
N ARG A 355 -4.21 19.03 -3.58
CA ARG A 355 -4.07 18.76 -2.15
C ARG A 355 -4.23 20.04 -1.33
N ASP A 356 -3.53 21.10 -1.71
CA ASP A 356 -3.51 22.35 -0.97
C ASP A 356 -4.90 22.97 -0.90
N ARG A 357 -5.61 23.06 -2.03
CA ARG A 357 -7.01 23.49 -2.07
C ARG A 357 -7.93 22.62 -1.19
N PHE A 358 -7.69 21.29 -1.18
CA PHE A 358 -8.46 20.40 -0.32
C PHE A 358 -8.21 20.68 1.16
N VAL A 359 -6.97 20.86 1.58
CA VAL A 359 -6.63 21.14 2.98
C VAL A 359 -7.16 22.50 3.39
N GLU A 360 -6.96 23.54 2.58
CA GLU A 360 -7.47 24.90 2.83
C GLU A 360 -8.99 24.94 3.01
N SER A 361 -9.72 24.11 2.25
CA SER A 361 -11.18 24.00 2.39
C SER A 361 -11.65 23.43 3.75
N HIS A 362 -10.71 22.94 4.56
CA HIS A 362 -10.96 22.43 5.90
C HIS A 362 -10.53 23.41 7.01
N TYR A 363 -9.90 24.52 6.70
CA TYR A 363 -9.53 25.51 7.72
C TYR A 363 -10.79 26.05 8.44
N GLY A 364 -10.69 26.17 9.75
CA GLY A 364 -11.79 26.56 10.62
C GLY A 364 -12.75 25.41 10.99
N LYS A 365 -12.63 24.23 10.39
CA LYS A 365 -13.46 23.06 10.75
C LYS A 365 -12.84 22.28 11.90
N THR A 366 -13.68 21.81 12.82
CA THR A 366 -13.28 20.86 13.85
C THR A 366 -13.29 19.45 13.26
N MET A 367 -12.14 18.78 13.32
CA MET A 367 -11.96 17.42 12.79
C MET A 367 -11.41 16.48 13.85
N GLN A 368 -11.85 15.22 13.83
CA GLN A 368 -11.31 14.17 14.68
C GLN A 368 -9.93 13.73 14.17
N VAL A 369 -8.90 13.87 15.00
CA VAL A 369 -7.52 13.50 14.71
C VAL A 369 -7.13 12.28 15.54
N LEU A 370 -6.70 11.20 14.88
CA LEU A 370 -6.08 10.06 15.54
C LEU A 370 -4.60 10.37 15.79
N ILE A 371 -4.19 10.41 17.04
CA ILE A 371 -2.81 10.70 17.44
C ILE A 371 -1.91 9.48 17.15
N GLU A 372 -0.95 9.65 16.26
CA GLU A 372 -0.05 8.59 15.80
C GLU A 372 1.36 8.67 16.42
N GLU A 373 1.81 9.86 16.73
CA GLU A 373 3.15 10.11 17.28
C GLU A 373 3.10 11.21 18.32
N VAL A 374 3.85 11.01 19.41
CA VAL A 374 4.07 12.02 20.45
C VAL A 374 5.58 12.13 20.66
N LYS A 375 6.12 13.32 20.41
CA LYS A 375 7.56 13.58 20.49
C LYS A 375 7.85 15.05 20.72
N ASN A 376 8.80 15.35 21.59
CA ASN A 376 9.31 16.72 21.85
C ASN A 376 8.20 17.72 22.21
N GLY A 377 7.26 17.35 23.08
CA GLY A 377 6.17 18.24 23.50
C GLY A 377 5.06 18.42 22.48
N LYS A 378 5.06 17.65 21.38
CA LYS A 378 4.10 17.78 20.29
C LYS A 378 3.45 16.44 19.97
N SER A 379 2.21 16.51 19.50
CA SER A 379 1.49 15.36 18.95
C SER A 379 1.35 15.51 17.44
N LYS A 380 1.49 14.39 16.71
CA LYS A 380 1.17 14.30 15.29
C LYS A 380 0.11 13.24 15.07
N GLY A 381 -0.83 13.54 14.20
CA GLY A 381 -1.91 12.63 13.87
C GLY A 381 -2.49 12.87 12.49
N ARG A 382 -3.59 12.18 12.21
CA ARG A 382 -4.34 12.36 10.96
C ARG A 382 -5.83 12.42 11.21
N THR A 383 -6.47 13.29 10.45
CA THR A 383 -7.94 13.32 10.37
C THR A 383 -8.47 12.04 9.74
N GLN A 384 -9.78 11.84 9.78
CA GLN A 384 -10.45 10.71 9.12
C GLN A 384 -10.18 10.73 7.60
N ASN A 385 -10.23 11.90 6.95
CA ASN A 385 -9.90 12.10 5.54
C ASN A 385 -8.42 12.31 5.24
N TYR A 386 -7.54 11.94 6.19
CA TYR A 386 -6.10 11.80 6.04
C TYR A 386 -5.28 13.10 5.95
N ILE A 387 -5.82 14.24 6.33
CA ILE A 387 -5.03 15.46 6.53
C ILE A 387 -4.08 15.22 7.71
N GLN A 388 -2.80 15.51 7.52
CA GLN A 388 -1.81 15.37 8.58
C GLN A 388 -1.79 16.63 9.45
N VAL A 389 -1.85 16.42 10.78
CA VAL A 389 -1.96 17.52 11.75
C VAL A 389 -0.84 17.40 12.78
N GLN A 390 -0.23 18.54 13.13
CA GLN A 390 0.71 18.65 14.24
C GLN A 390 0.14 19.61 15.31
N ILE A 391 0.09 19.14 16.54
CA ILE A 391 -0.50 19.86 17.68
C ILE A 391 0.62 20.23 18.65
N PRO A 392 0.68 21.49 19.16
CA PRO A 392 1.81 21.98 19.92
C PRO A 392 1.88 21.51 21.40
N TRP A 393 1.07 20.50 21.76
CA TRP A 393 1.10 19.84 23.09
C TRP A 393 0.95 18.33 22.93
N GLU A 394 1.17 17.59 24.02
CA GLU A 394 1.11 16.14 24.06
C GLU A 394 -0.30 15.65 24.40
N TYR A 395 -0.84 14.79 23.56
CA TYR A 395 -2.00 13.97 23.84
C TYR A 395 -1.57 12.53 24.08
N GLU A 396 -2.45 11.75 24.67
CA GLU A 396 -2.22 10.30 24.77
C GLU A 396 -2.10 9.72 23.34
N LYS A 397 -1.03 8.95 23.11
CA LYS A 397 -0.83 8.26 21.83
C LYS A 397 -1.97 7.27 21.62
N TRP A 398 -2.55 7.28 20.43
CA TRP A 398 -3.70 6.46 20.03
C TRP A 398 -5.07 7.00 20.47
N SER A 399 -5.12 8.12 21.13
CA SER A 399 -6.39 8.81 21.37
C SER A 399 -6.92 9.45 20.07
N ILE A 400 -8.22 9.64 20.02
CA ILE A 400 -8.91 10.49 19.03
C ILE A 400 -9.27 11.78 19.72
N VAL A 401 -8.86 12.90 19.15
CA VAL A 401 -9.09 14.25 19.70
C VAL A 401 -9.68 15.16 18.66
N ASP A 402 -10.54 16.09 19.09
CA ASP A 402 -11.09 17.11 18.21
C ASP A 402 -10.10 18.27 18.07
N VAL A 403 -9.82 18.67 16.83
CA VAL A 403 -8.86 19.75 16.51
C VAL A 403 -9.49 20.68 15.47
N VAL A 404 -9.45 21.98 15.74
CA VAL A 404 -9.77 23.00 14.72
C VAL A 404 -8.57 23.09 13.78
N LEU A 405 -8.79 22.85 12.49
CA LEU A 405 -7.74 22.89 11.49
C LEU A 405 -7.43 24.32 11.07
N ASP A 406 -6.15 24.62 10.92
CA ASP A 406 -5.65 25.89 10.41
C ASP A 406 -4.32 25.72 9.64
N GLU A 407 -3.83 26.78 9.06
CA GLU A 407 -2.56 26.79 8.32
C GLU A 407 -1.36 26.38 9.18
N LYS A 408 -1.40 26.61 10.50
CA LYS A 408 -0.26 26.35 11.40
C LYS A 408 -0.18 24.89 11.85
N ASN A 409 -1.32 24.21 11.92
CA ASN A 409 -1.38 22.85 12.42
C ASN A 409 -1.52 21.80 11.32
N CYS A 410 -1.97 22.15 10.12
CA CYS A 410 -1.92 21.25 8.96
C CYS A 410 -0.49 21.19 8.41
N ILE A 411 0.06 19.98 8.29
CA ILE A 411 1.43 19.73 7.78
C ILE A 411 1.39 18.84 6.55
N TYR A 412 2.27 19.11 5.56
CA TYR A 412 2.30 18.47 4.24
C TYR A 412 3.44 17.45 4.10
#